data_41137e9db55574df812d753d7ed3cd23
#
_entry.id   41137e9db55574df812d753d7ed3cd23
#
_cell.length_a   1.000
_cell.length_b   1.000
_cell.length_c   1.000
_cell.angle_alpha   90.00
_cell.angle_beta   90.00
_cell.angle_gamma   90.00
#
_symmetry.space_group_name_H-M   'P 1'
#
loop_
_entity.id
_entity.type
_entity.pdbx_description
1 polymer ?
#
loop_
_entity_poly.entity_id
_entity_poly.type
_entity_poly.pdbx_seq_one_letter_code
_entity_poly.pdbx_strand_id
1 'polypeptide(L)'
;MSQPHQSALARLSDEFTALSHQLSRVAVELKQLEQTLPAPAPVPAPPPYYPAPPPPPPAYRPIPVAQPARRAPRKRDTDRQGWIGKVLAVAGVAVTLVGVVMLLVLAAQAGILAPPVRVTAGAVLAVALVGVALRLNSRPGGRIGGIALAATGIAAAYIDVIAVTTIYDWVPPVAGLLLAAAIGGGGLTLARRWDCEQLGLLVLIPLAVLAPIVSDGVTALSIGFMLALSAASLPVQLGKDWMLMYAARTVVVTLPLVVALLTGSFGTPENPWLLGGASGVAALLAVVGALLVLPTATHRVAVAILAAVGAGPALSAAIVVDQVLAVLLAAAVSAGLLAIVLLARHLPGVTHPVAVIWSALSAVAALVAVTVAFDGYIEPLALLALALVVAVAGRHSAQARWAAVGFMFVGSVVFVSYAPPAHLALAATMAVPEAISVLATSALLIACAISICRAWTPVVDIDVAKLWWGGALAITIYAVTSFTVTLGVLLGGVEGGFLGGHMAATICWIVMAAALFGYALRVGNRDARTAPIAGGLALTAAAVAKLILFDLGTLDGIFRVVVFIVVGLVLLAMGAGYARSLAQLGDAPGSDDSQQRHGSPIVTE
;
A
#
# COMPACT_ATOMS: atom_id res chain seq x y z
N MET A 1 19.46 -19.57 45.75
CA MET A 1 18.74 -18.80 44.70
C MET A 1 19.10 -19.30 43.27
N SER A 2 19.01 -20.57 42.99
CA SER A 2 19.45 -21.17 41.71
C SER A 2 18.44 -22.13 41.01
N GLN A 3 17.24 -22.31 41.55
CA GLN A 3 16.21 -23.18 40.97
C GLN A 3 15.32 -22.55 39.87
N PRO A 4 14.97 -21.24 39.83
CA PRO A 4 14.09 -20.72 38.80
C PRO A 4 14.74 -20.62 37.39
N HIS A 5 16.07 -20.51 37.31
CA HIS A 5 16.75 -20.40 36.01
C HIS A 5 16.91 -21.74 35.29
N GLN A 6 17.02 -22.86 36.02
CA GLN A 6 17.12 -24.21 35.40
C GLN A 6 15.76 -24.65 34.82
N SER A 7 14.65 -24.31 35.46
CA SER A 7 13.31 -24.61 34.93
C SER A 7 12.93 -23.77 33.70
N ALA A 8 13.42 -22.54 33.60
CA ALA A 8 13.24 -21.68 32.43
C ALA A 8 14.06 -22.18 31.23
N LEU A 9 15.31 -22.62 31.47
CA LEU A 9 16.16 -23.20 30.44
C LEU A 9 15.60 -24.54 29.92
N ALA A 10 15.05 -25.39 30.79
CA ALA A 10 14.39 -26.62 30.39
C ALA A 10 13.17 -26.37 29.50
N ARG A 11 12.30 -25.41 29.89
CA ARG A 11 11.14 -25.01 29.06
C ARG A 11 11.54 -24.47 27.70
N LEU A 12 12.57 -23.59 27.63
CA LEU A 12 13.10 -23.09 26.36
C LEU A 12 13.68 -24.20 25.48
N SER A 13 14.34 -25.19 26.06
CA SER A 13 14.85 -26.37 25.35
C SER A 13 13.71 -27.21 24.77
N ASP A 14 12.63 -27.42 25.51
CA ASP A 14 11.47 -28.18 25.07
C ASP A 14 10.70 -27.44 23.96
N GLU A 15 10.55 -26.11 24.07
CA GLU A 15 9.96 -25.28 23.02
C GLU A 15 10.80 -25.28 21.73
N PHE A 16 12.13 -25.22 21.86
CA PHE A 16 13.03 -25.30 20.71
C PHE A 16 12.95 -26.66 20.00
N THR A 17 12.81 -27.74 20.78
CA THR A 17 12.64 -29.09 20.24
C THR A 17 11.29 -29.24 19.55
N ALA A 18 10.21 -28.69 20.13
CA ALA A 18 8.90 -28.68 19.52
C ALA A 18 8.87 -27.88 18.19
N LEU A 19 9.54 -26.73 18.14
CA LEU A 19 9.66 -25.89 16.95
C LEU A 19 10.44 -26.59 15.83
N SER A 20 11.52 -27.31 16.19
CA SER A 20 12.32 -28.08 15.24
C SER A 20 11.54 -29.27 14.63
N HIS A 21 10.67 -29.92 15.42
CA HIS A 21 9.74 -30.92 14.91
C HIS A 21 8.64 -30.35 14.00
N GLN A 22 8.15 -29.14 14.27
CA GLN A 22 7.21 -28.47 13.39
C GLN A 22 7.85 -28.07 12.05
N LEU A 23 9.05 -27.52 12.06
CA LEU A 23 9.81 -27.19 10.85
C LEU A 23 10.11 -28.44 9.99
N SER A 24 10.43 -29.57 10.63
CA SER A 24 10.64 -30.84 9.92
C SER A 24 9.37 -31.36 9.25
N ARG A 25 8.21 -31.21 9.89
CA ARG A 25 6.90 -31.56 9.29
C ARG A 25 6.58 -30.69 8.07
N VAL A 26 6.73 -29.37 8.19
CA VAL A 26 6.51 -28.44 7.09
C VAL A 26 7.44 -28.72 5.90
N ALA A 27 8.70 -29.08 6.18
CA ALA A 27 9.66 -29.48 5.13
C ALA A 27 9.24 -30.76 4.39
N VAL A 28 8.66 -31.73 5.09
CA VAL A 28 8.12 -32.97 4.48
C VAL A 28 6.86 -32.66 3.65
N GLU A 29 5.95 -31.83 4.14
CA GLU A 29 4.75 -31.41 3.41
C GLU A 29 5.09 -30.62 2.15
N LEU A 30 6.05 -29.69 2.21
CA LEU A 30 6.56 -28.97 1.03
C LEU A 30 7.13 -29.92 -0.02
N LYS A 31 7.85 -30.95 0.41
CA LYS A 31 8.43 -31.95 -0.50
C LYS A 31 7.36 -32.86 -1.12
N GLN A 32 6.28 -33.16 -0.40
CA GLN A 32 5.11 -33.85 -0.95
C GLN A 32 4.33 -32.99 -1.93
N LEU A 33 4.17 -31.68 -1.66
CA LEU A 33 3.53 -30.73 -2.58
C LEU A 33 4.33 -30.61 -3.88
N GLU A 34 5.65 -30.56 -3.81
CA GLU A 34 6.55 -30.52 -4.98
C GLU A 34 6.44 -31.78 -5.85
N GLN A 35 6.16 -32.93 -5.24
CA GLN A 35 5.95 -34.22 -5.95
C GLN A 35 4.52 -34.36 -6.52
N THR A 36 3.54 -33.61 -6.03
CA THR A 36 2.14 -33.64 -6.50
C THR A 36 1.84 -32.57 -7.55
N LEU A 37 2.74 -31.64 -7.81
CA LEU A 37 2.59 -30.69 -8.92
C LEU A 37 2.72 -31.45 -10.25
N PRO A 38 1.71 -31.39 -11.16
CA PRO A 38 1.79 -32.01 -12.47
C PRO A 38 2.99 -31.42 -13.23
N ALA A 39 3.78 -32.28 -13.84
CA ALA A 39 4.83 -31.85 -14.77
C ALA A 39 4.21 -30.97 -15.88
N PRO A 40 4.89 -29.89 -16.33
CA PRO A 40 4.37 -29.06 -17.41
C PRO A 40 4.04 -29.92 -18.62
N ALA A 41 2.82 -29.77 -19.15
CA ALA A 41 2.38 -30.48 -20.32
C ALA A 41 3.37 -30.28 -21.48
N PRO A 42 3.70 -31.33 -22.26
CA PRO A 42 4.59 -31.18 -23.39
C PRO A 42 3.99 -30.23 -24.41
N VAL A 43 4.80 -29.28 -24.84
CA VAL A 43 4.46 -28.32 -25.90
C VAL A 43 4.05 -29.10 -27.13
N PRO A 44 2.90 -28.82 -27.81
CA PRO A 44 2.49 -29.49 -29.03
C PRO A 44 3.58 -29.32 -30.09
N ALA A 45 3.95 -30.44 -30.74
CA ALA A 45 4.90 -30.43 -31.83
C ALA A 45 4.35 -29.58 -33.01
N PRO A 46 5.19 -28.79 -33.70
CA PRO A 46 4.77 -28.04 -34.87
C PRO A 46 4.31 -28.99 -35.99
N PRO A 47 3.36 -28.57 -36.85
CA PRO A 47 2.82 -29.40 -37.91
C PRO A 47 3.90 -29.83 -38.91
N PRO A 48 3.76 -30.99 -39.56
CA PRO A 48 4.79 -31.53 -40.44
C PRO A 48 4.96 -30.62 -41.68
N TYR A 49 6.22 -30.24 -41.87
CA TYR A 49 6.65 -29.45 -43.04
C TYR A 49 6.73 -30.39 -44.26
N TYR A 50 5.91 -30.14 -45.31
CA TYR A 50 6.05 -30.79 -46.60
C TYR A 50 7.30 -30.24 -47.29
N PRO A 51 8.25 -31.08 -47.74
CA PRO A 51 9.45 -30.62 -48.43
C PRO A 51 9.12 -30.18 -49.86
N ALA A 52 9.60 -29.01 -50.25
CA ALA A 52 9.64 -28.55 -51.64
C ALA A 52 10.66 -29.39 -52.46
N PRO A 53 10.48 -29.54 -53.77
CA PRO A 53 11.35 -30.37 -54.61
C PRO A 53 12.79 -29.84 -54.67
N PRO A 54 13.80 -30.75 -54.83
CA PRO A 54 15.21 -30.39 -54.71
C PRO A 54 15.72 -29.56 -55.90
N PRO A 55 16.59 -28.55 -55.62
CA PRO A 55 17.35 -27.86 -56.66
C PRO A 55 18.50 -28.74 -57.20
N PRO A 56 19.01 -28.47 -58.43
CA PRO A 56 20.04 -29.28 -59.05
C PRO A 56 21.40 -29.20 -58.36
N PRO A 57 22.28 -30.21 -58.50
CA PRO A 57 23.48 -30.39 -57.71
C PRO A 57 24.56 -29.34 -58.05
N PRO A 58 25.17 -28.71 -57.04
CA PRO A 58 26.36 -27.89 -57.27
C PRO A 58 27.65 -28.70 -57.26
N ALA A 59 28.61 -28.23 -58.03
CA ALA A 59 29.91 -28.82 -58.29
C ALA A 59 30.74 -29.12 -57.05
N TYR A 60 31.45 -30.20 -57.10
CA TYR A 60 32.40 -30.67 -56.08
C TYR A 60 33.42 -29.59 -55.66
N ARG A 61 33.43 -29.27 -54.33
CA ARG A 61 34.55 -28.66 -53.62
C ARG A 61 35.11 -29.63 -52.60
N PRO A 62 36.44 -29.78 -52.44
CA PRO A 62 37.03 -30.73 -51.53
C PRO A 62 36.72 -30.37 -50.09
N ILE A 63 36.37 -31.40 -49.29
CA ILE A 63 36.01 -31.32 -47.88
C ILE A 63 37.27 -31.09 -47.05
N PRO A 64 37.35 -30.04 -46.18
CA PRO A 64 38.36 -29.94 -45.15
C PRO A 64 38.11 -31.01 -44.08
N VAL A 65 39.14 -31.75 -43.73
CA VAL A 65 39.16 -32.78 -42.69
C VAL A 65 38.74 -32.15 -41.36
N ALA A 66 37.64 -32.64 -40.79
CA ALA A 66 37.14 -32.19 -39.48
C ALA A 66 38.16 -32.56 -38.38
N GLN A 67 38.70 -31.53 -37.71
CA GLN A 67 39.41 -31.71 -36.44
C GLN A 67 38.43 -32.20 -35.38
N PRO A 68 38.81 -33.12 -34.48
CA PRO A 68 37.93 -33.61 -33.41
C PRO A 68 37.52 -32.47 -32.47
N ALA A 69 36.21 -32.30 -32.32
CA ALA A 69 35.63 -31.31 -31.42
C ALA A 69 36.20 -31.46 -30.01
N ARG A 70 36.98 -30.49 -29.55
CA ARG A 70 37.33 -30.33 -28.14
C ARG A 70 36.03 -30.30 -27.33
N ARG A 71 35.78 -31.36 -26.55
CA ARG A 71 34.71 -31.40 -25.54
C ARG A 71 34.84 -30.18 -24.64
N ALA A 72 33.82 -29.30 -24.67
CA ALA A 72 33.69 -28.23 -23.71
C ALA A 72 33.69 -28.82 -22.29
N PRO A 73 34.41 -28.24 -21.34
CA PRO A 73 34.42 -28.75 -19.97
C PRO A 73 33.02 -28.59 -19.37
N ARG A 74 32.49 -29.67 -18.82
CA ARG A 74 31.24 -29.73 -18.05
C ARG A 74 31.31 -28.71 -16.91
N LYS A 75 30.53 -27.62 -17.00
CA LYS A 75 30.25 -26.69 -15.91
C LYS A 75 29.36 -27.37 -14.85
N ARG A 76 29.86 -28.26 -14.06
CA ARG A 76 29.01 -28.93 -13.05
C ARG A 76 29.56 -29.05 -11.64
N ASP A 77 30.76 -28.64 -11.30
CA ASP A 77 31.24 -28.74 -9.92
C ASP A 77 31.93 -27.49 -9.34
N THR A 78 32.04 -26.41 -10.12
CA THR A 78 32.75 -25.21 -9.65
C THR A 78 31.89 -24.30 -8.74
N ASP A 79 30.55 -24.42 -8.78
CA ASP A 79 29.71 -23.56 -7.94
C ASP A 79 29.63 -24.00 -6.47
N ARG A 80 29.68 -25.31 -6.21
CA ARG A 80 29.73 -25.84 -4.82
C ARG A 80 31.07 -25.61 -4.12
N GLN A 81 32.19 -25.76 -4.84
CA GLN A 81 33.52 -25.46 -4.28
C GLN A 81 33.73 -23.96 -4.07
N GLY A 82 33.19 -23.10 -4.93
CA GLY A 82 33.25 -21.65 -4.78
C GLY A 82 32.47 -21.12 -3.56
N TRP A 83 31.36 -21.77 -3.19
CA TRP A 83 30.56 -21.38 -2.02
C TRP A 83 31.26 -21.71 -0.71
N ILE A 84 31.84 -22.93 -0.60
CA ILE A 84 32.60 -23.35 0.59
C ILE A 84 33.81 -22.43 0.82
N GLY A 85 34.53 -22.07 -0.23
CA GLY A 85 35.65 -21.12 -0.13
C GLY A 85 35.21 -19.72 0.34
N LYS A 86 34.04 -19.26 -0.09
CA LYS A 86 33.44 -17.97 0.37
C LYS A 86 33.06 -18.01 1.85
N VAL A 87 32.40 -19.09 2.28
CA VAL A 87 32.00 -19.28 3.69
C VAL A 87 33.24 -19.42 4.60
N LEU A 88 34.25 -20.18 4.17
CA LEU A 88 35.50 -20.34 4.94
C LEU A 88 36.28 -19.01 5.04
N ALA A 89 36.33 -18.22 3.96
CA ALA A 89 36.97 -16.92 3.98
C ALA A 89 36.26 -15.95 4.92
N VAL A 90 34.92 -15.87 4.88
CA VAL A 90 34.10 -15.02 5.78
C VAL A 90 34.26 -15.49 7.23
N ALA A 91 34.19 -16.81 7.50
CA ALA A 91 34.37 -17.35 8.82
C ALA A 91 35.79 -17.09 9.35
N GLY A 92 36.83 -17.25 8.51
CA GLY A 92 38.22 -16.96 8.88
C GLY A 92 38.42 -15.48 9.25
N VAL A 93 37.86 -14.56 8.47
CA VAL A 93 37.92 -13.13 8.77
C VAL A 93 37.19 -12.82 10.08
N ALA A 94 36.01 -13.38 10.29
CA ALA A 94 35.23 -13.16 11.51
C ALA A 94 35.98 -13.68 12.76
N VAL A 95 36.55 -14.88 12.70
CA VAL A 95 37.35 -15.45 13.82
C VAL A 95 38.61 -14.64 14.07
N THR A 96 39.31 -14.21 13.03
CA THR A 96 40.50 -13.35 13.16
C THR A 96 40.17 -12.01 13.78
N LEU A 97 39.03 -11.39 13.39
CA LEU A 97 38.57 -10.12 13.94
C LEU A 97 38.22 -10.26 15.43
N VAL A 98 37.51 -11.33 15.80
CA VAL A 98 37.22 -11.64 17.22
C VAL A 98 38.51 -11.83 17.99
N GLY A 99 39.50 -12.59 17.45
CA GLY A 99 40.80 -12.77 18.06
C GLY A 99 41.60 -11.49 18.26
N VAL A 100 41.58 -10.59 17.27
CA VAL A 100 42.23 -9.27 17.37
C VAL A 100 41.53 -8.39 18.43
N VAL A 101 40.18 -8.39 18.45
CA VAL A 101 39.42 -7.64 19.45
C VAL A 101 39.70 -8.21 20.86
N MET A 102 39.71 -9.52 21.05
CA MET A 102 40.05 -10.15 22.33
C MET A 102 41.49 -9.81 22.76
N LEU A 103 42.46 -9.83 21.84
CA LEU A 103 43.85 -9.45 22.12
C LEU A 103 43.93 -7.96 22.57
N LEU A 104 43.21 -7.06 21.90
CA LEU A 104 43.16 -5.66 22.26
C LEU A 104 42.50 -5.45 23.64
N VAL A 105 41.41 -6.17 23.94
CA VAL A 105 40.76 -6.15 25.23
C VAL A 105 41.69 -6.69 26.34
N LEU A 106 42.38 -7.78 26.09
CA LEU A 106 43.32 -8.37 27.06
C LEU A 106 44.52 -7.41 27.31
N ALA A 107 45.09 -6.81 26.26
CA ALA A 107 46.16 -5.83 26.36
C ALA A 107 45.66 -4.55 27.06
N ALA A 108 44.39 -4.21 26.89
CA ALA A 108 43.73 -3.11 27.60
C ALA A 108 43.56 -3.39 29.12
N GLN A 109 43.12 -4.61 29.45
CA GLN A 109 42.93 -5.03 30.85
C GLN A 109 44.29 -5.19 31.58
N ALA A 110 45.33 -5.60 30.89
CA ALA A 110 46.68 -5.71 31.44
C ALA A 110 47.36 -4.35 31.71
N GLY A 111 46.74 -3.21 31.37
CA GLY A 111 47.27 -1.86 31.61
C GLY A 111 48.54 -1.52 30.80
N ILE A 112 48.99 -2.38 29.87
CA ILE A 112 50.24 -2.28 29.14
C ILE A 112 50.24 -1.16 28.11
N LEU A 113 49.07 -0.79 27.60
CA LEU A 113 48.92 0.20 26.53
C LEU A 113 48.17 1.46 27.03
N ALA A 114 48.80 2.61 27.02
CA ALA A 114 48.13 3.89 27.27
C ALA A 114 46.99 4.14 26.26
N PRO A 115 45.87 4.81 26.66
CA PRO A 115 44.74 5.08 25.75
C PRO A 115 45.10 5.66 24.40
N PRO A 116 46.03 6.65 24.26
CA PRO A 116 46.43 7.18 22.95
C PRO A 116 47.08 6.12 22.05
N VAL A 117 47.87 5.21 22.65
CA VAL A 117 48.56 4.15 21.88
C VAL A 117 47.54 3.14 21.32
N ARG A 118 46.46 2.87 22.03
CA ARG A 118 45.39 1.95 21.57
C ARG A 118 44.68 2.53 20.34
N VAL A 119 44.26 3.80 20.42
CA VAL A 119 43.55 4.48 19.33
C VAL A 119 44.47 4.64 18.10
N THR A 120 45.74 5.06 18.31
CA THR A 120 46.68 5.18 17.17
C THR A 120 47.00 3.83 16.54
N ALA A 121 47.14 2.77 17.31
CA ALA A 121 47.35 1.42 16.78
C ALA A 121 46.11 0.89 16.00
N GLY A 122 44.89 1.17 16.49
CA GLY A 122 43.64 0.86 15.80
C GLY A 122 43.52 1.60 14.47
N ALA A 123 43.80 2.90 14.46
CA ALA A 123 43.79 3.70 13.25
C ALA A 123 44.83 3.22 12.21
N VAL A 124 46.04 2.91 12.66
CA VAL A 124 47.11 2.35 11.78
C VAL A 124 46.66 0.99 11.22
N LEU A 125 46.08 0.13 12.03
CA LEU A 125 45.54 -1.16 11.59
C LEU A 125 44.43 -0.98 10.55
N ALA A 126 43.48 -0.09 10.81
CA ALA A 126 42.38 0.23 9.89
C ALA A 126 42.91 0.69 8.52
N VAL A 127 43.84 1.63 8.51
CA VAL A 127 44.50 2.14 7.28
C VAL A 127 45.30 1.04 6.57
N ALA A 128 46.04 0.20 7.32
CA ALA A 128 46.79 -0.90 6.76
C ALA A 128 45.87 -1.94 6.10
N LEU A 129 44.75 -2.33 6.77
CA LEU A 129 43.77 -3.26 6.21
C LEU A 129 43.13 -2.75 4.92
N VAL A 130 42.73 -1.48 4.87
CA VAL A 130 42.21 -0.85 3.66
C VAL A 130 43.28 -0.75 2.58
N GLY A 131 44.53 -0.42 2.92
CA GLY A 131 45.65 -0.38 1.99
C GLY A 131 45.98 -1.74 1.36
N VAL A 132 45.95 -2.83 2.17
CA VAL A 132 46.10 -4.20 1.68
C VAL A 132 44.90 -4.61 0.82
N ALA A 133 43.68 -4.22 1.20
CA ALA A 133 42.46 -4.46 0.44
C ALA A 133 42.53 -3.85 -0.98
N LEU A 134 43.02 -2.60 -1.11
CA LEU A 134 43.22 -1.94 -2.39
C LEU A 134 44.20 -2.71 -3.27
N ARG A 135 45.34 -3.18 -2.71
CA ARG A 135 46.32 -3.97 -3.44
C ARG A 135 45.80 -5.37 -3.82
N LEU A 136 45.00 -6.00 -2.95
CA LEU A 136 44.50 -7.32 -3.18
C LEU A 136 43.38 -7.33 -4.24
N ASN A 137 42.53 -6.30 -4.26
CA ASN A 137 41.46 -6.19 -5.24
C ASN A 137 41.99 -6.05 -6.68
N SER A 138 43.20 -5.52 -6.87
CA SER A 138 43.86 -5.42 -8.21
C SER A 138 44.45 -6.73 -8.69
N ARG A 139 44.53 -7.78 -7.85
CA ARG A 139 45.07 -9.11 -8.22
C ARG A 139 44.01 -10.07 -8.70
N PRO A 140 44.25 -10.90 -9.70
CA PRO A 140 43.30 -11.93 -10.13
C PRO A 140 42.92 -12.84 -8.96
N GLY A 141 41.61 -13.02 -8.69
CA GLY A 141 41.08 -13.82 -7.58
C GLY A 141 41.07 -13.15 -6.20
N GLY A 142 41.71 -11.97 -6.05
CA GLY A 142 41.80 -11.27 -4.76
C GLY A 142 40.54 -10.45 -4.35
N ARG A 143 39.54 -10.35 -5.22
CA ARG A 143 38.35 -9.45 -5.01
C ARG A 143 37.60 -9.75 -3.71
N ILE A 144 37.32 -11.02 -3.39
CA ILE A 144 36.56 -11.40 -2.20
C ILE A 144 37.33 -11.05 -0.93
N GLY A 145 38.64 -11.40 -0.89
CA GLY A 145 39.51 -11.03 0.23
C GLY A 145 39.68 -9.51 0.37
N GLY A 146 39.78 -8.79 -0.75
CA GLY A 146 39.85 -7.33 -0.77
C GLY A 146 38.59 -6.68 -0.17
N ILE A 147 37.41 -7.15 -0.53
CA ILE A 147 36.13 -6.67 0.03
C ILE A 147 36.05 -6.91 1.54
N ALA A 148 36.41 -8.12 1.99
CA ALA A 148 36.40 -8.49 3.40
C ALA A 148 37.39 -7.63 4.21
N LEU A 149 38.61 -7.44 3.74
CA LEU A 149 39.63 -6.61 4.39
C LEU A 149 39.23 -5.13 4.44
N ALA A 150 38.63 -4.59 3.36
CA ALA A 150 38.15 -3.22 3.35
C ALA A 150 37.02 -3.00 4.36
N ALA A 151 36.04 -3.93 4.41
CA ALA A 151 34.95 -3.87 5.39
C ALA A 151 35.48 -3.96 6.84
N THR A 152 36.43 -4.85 7.09
CA THR A 152 37.07 -4.99 8.42
C THR A 152 37.85 -3.73 8.81
N GLY A 153 38.60 -3.14 7.89
CA GLY A 153 39.35 -1.92 8.15
C GLY A 153 38.43 -0.72 8.45
N ILE A 154 37.32 -0.59 7.71
CA ILE A 154 36.30 0.46 7.95
C ILE A 154 35.59 0.22 9.30
N ALA A 155 35.25 -1.02 9.63
CA ALA A 155 34.64 -1.37 10.91
C ALA A 155 35.60 -1.07 12.09
N ALA A 156 36.91 -1.35 11.96
CA ALA A 156 37.92 -0.99 12.95
C ALA A 156 38.00 0.53 13.13
N ALA A 157 37.95 1.30 12.04
CA ALA A 157 37.93 2.77 12.11
C ALA A 157 36.67 3.29 12.83
N TYR A 158 35.50 2.67 12.66
CA TYR A 158 34.29 3.03 13.41
C TYR A 158 34.41 2.73 14.91
N ILE A 159 35.06 1.62 15.28
CA ILE A 159 35.35 1.31 16.69
C ILE A 159 36.27 2.36 17.30
N ASP A 160 37.27 2.85 16.56
CA ASP A 160 38.14 3.93 17.02
C ASP A 160 37.35 5.25 17.21
N VAL A 161 36.40 5.56 16.33
CA VAL A 161 35.51 6.73 16.51
C VAL A 161 34.69 6.58 17.80
N ILE A 162 34.13 5.41 18.10
CA ILE A 162 33.43 5.16 19.35
C ILE A 162 34.39 5.34 20.55
N ALA A 163 35.62 4.82 20.43
CA ALA A 163 36.61 4.95 21.48
C ALA A 163 36.94 6.41 21.82
N VAL A 164 37.21 7.25 20.80
CA VAL A 164 37.58 8.66 21.05
C VAL A 164 36.40 9.53 21.46
N THR A 165 35.16 9.15 21.14
CA THR A 165 33.96 9.92 21.47
C THR A 165 33.31 9.48 22.77
N THR A 166 32.99 8.17 22.91
CA THR A 166 32.14 7.64 23.98
C THR A 166 32.97 7.06 25.14
N ILE A 167 34.15 6.46 24.88
CA ILE A 167 34.95 5.82 25.94
C ILE A 167 35.92 6.78 26.57
N TYR A 168 36.63 7.60 25.77
CA TYR A 168 37.67 8.50 26.24
C TYR A 168 37.23 9.97 26.32
N ASP A 169 36.08 10.31 25.72
CA ASP A 169 35.52 11.67 25.69
C ASP A 169 36.51 12.76 25.22
N TRP A 170 37.38 12.37 24.25
CA TRP A 170 38.36 13.31 23.66
C TRP A 170 37.77 14.20 22.58
N VAL A 171 36.69 13.73 21.94
CA VAL A 171 36.09 14.39 20.79
C VAL A 171 34.58 14.52 21.03
N PRO A 172 34.00 15.71 20.86
CA PRO A 172 32.57 15.90 21.02
C PRO A 172 31.77 15.09 19.99
N PRO A 173 30.54 14.66 20.30
CA PRO A 173 29.71 13.79 19.44
C PRO A 173 29.59 14.28 18.00
N VAL A 174 29.41 15.58 17.79
CA VAL A 174 29.31 16.17 16.43
C VAL A 174 30.57 15.91 15.59
N ALA A 175 31.75 16.14 16.17
CA ALA A 175 33.01 15.91 15.47
C ALA A 175 33.28 14.43 15.25
N GLY A 176 32.88 13.55 16.19
CA GLY A 176 32.91 12.10 16.03
C GLY A 176 32.04 11.61 14.85
N LEU A 177 30.82 12.12 14.75
CA LEU A 177 29.92 11.80 13.62
C LEU A 177 30.45 12.32 12.28
N LEU A 178 31.07 13.50 12.25
CA LEU A 178 31.74 14.01 11.04
C LEU A 178 32.91 13.12 10.61
N LEU A 179 33.71 12.65 11.57
CA LEU A 179 34.80 11.72 11.29
C LEU A 179 34.25 10.37 10.77
N ALA A 180 33.21 9.84 11.40
CA ALA A 180 32.52 8.63 10.95
C ALA A 180 31.93 8.79 9.54
N ALA A 181 31.34 9.96 9.23
CA ALA A 181 30.84 10.29 7.90
C ALA A 181 31.95 10.32 6.85
N ALA A 182 33.12 10.87 7.19
CA ALA A 182 34.28 10.91 6.28
C ALA A 182 34.78 9.49 5.98
N ILE A 183 34.91 8.63 7.02
CA ILE A 183 35.28 7.22 6.86
C ILE A 183 34.25 6.48 6.01
N GLY A 184 32.95 6.65 6.33
CA GLY A 184 31.84 6.03 5.61
C GLY A 184 31.77 6.50 4.15
N GLY A 185 31.94 7.80 3.91
CA GLY A 185 31.99 8.37 2.56
C GLY A 185 33.13 7.77 1.72
N GLY A 186 34.32 7.60 2.32
CA GLY A 186 35.43 6.88 1.71
C GLY A 186 35.10 5.42 1.37
N GLY A 187 34.45 4.70 2.31
CA GLY A 187 34.01 3.32 2.12
C GLY A 187 32.94 3.19 1.03
N LEU A 188 31.94 4.08 1.00
CA LEU A 188 30.90 4.09 -0.02
C LEU A 188 31.44 4.43 -1.42
N THR A 189 32.39 5.36 -1.53
CA THR A 189 33.06 5.64 -2.82
C THR A 189 33.88 4.43 -3.30
N LEU A 190 34.48 3.69 -2.38
CA LEU A 190 35.18 2.45 -2.68
C LEU A 190 34.22 1.37 -3.16
N ALA A 191 33.07 1.19 -2.48
CA ALA A 191 32.01 0.28 -2.87
C ALA A 191 31.50 0.57 -4.30
N ARG A 192 31.30 1.87 -4.64
CA ARG A 192 30.90 2.30 -5.98
C ARG A 192 31.98 1.98 -7.02
N ARG A 193 33.26 2.23 -6.72
CA ARG A 193 34.38 1.93 -7.63
C ARG A 193 34.56 0.44 -7.89
N TRP A 194 34.33 -0.39 -6.90
CA TRP A 194 34.44 -1.84 -7.01
C TRP A 194 33.17 -2.51 -7.51
N ASP A 195 32.11 -1.75 -7.72
CA ASP A 195 30.79 -2.23 -8.10
C ASP A 195 30.29 -3.36 -7.18
N CYS A 196 30.27 -3.08 -5.88
CA CYS A 196 29.99 -4.07 -4.84
C CYS A 196 28.97 -3.53 -3.84
N GLU A 197 27.70 -3.96 -4.00
CA GLU A 197 26.61 -3.60 -3.10
C GLU A 197 26.87 -4.05 -1.67
N GLN A 198 27.43 -5.27 -1.48
CA GLN A 198 27.73 -5.85 -0.16
C GLN A 198 28.68 -4.96 0.63
N LEU A 199 29.72 -4.41 0.00
CA LEU A 199 30.62 -3.48 0.67
C LEU A 199 29.89 -2.20 1.07
N GLY A 200 29.01 -1.68 0.21
CA GLY A 200 28.17 -0.52 0.53
C GLY A 200 27.31 -0.75 1.78
N LEU A 201 26.68 -1.92 1.89
CA LEU A 201 25.89 -2.30 3.06
C LEU A 201 26.74 -2.47 4.33
N LEU A 202 27.92 -3.10 4.21
CA LEU A 202 28.85 -3.27 5.33
C LEU A 202 29.46 -1.96 5.83
N VAL A 203 29.39 -0.91 5.04
CA VAL A 203 29.79 0.46 5.43
C VAL A 203 28.60 1.22 6.01
N LEU A 204 27.43 1.17 5.36
CA LEU A 204 26.26 1.98 5.70
C LEU A 204 25.59 1.52 7.01
N ILE A 205 25.40 0.21 7.18
CA ILE A 205 24.66 -0.33 8.34
C ILE A 205 25.40 -0.08 9.66
N PRO A 206 26.72 -0.39 9.80
CA PRO A 206 27.44 -0.08 11.03
C PRO A 206 27.52 1.43 11.30
N LEU A 207 27.64 2.26 10.28
CA LEU A 207 27.62 3.72 10.41
C LEU A 207 26.30 4.24 10.97
N ALA A 208 25.18 3.67 10.52
CA ALA A 208 23.86 4.00 11.03
C ALA A 208 23.68 3.58 12.52
N VAL A 209 24.21 2.40 12.88
CA VAL A 209 24.17 1.92 14.28
C VAL A 209 25.09 2.75 15.19
N LEU A 210 26.23 3.23 14.65
CA LEU A 210 27.16 4.07 15.38
C LEU A 210 26.54 5.43 15.79
N ALA A 211 25.68 5.99 14.95
CA ALA A 211 25.12 7.33 15.19
C ALA A 211 24.41 7.45 16.58
N PRO A 212 23.45 6.58 16.96
CA PRO A 212 22.81 6.66 18.28
C PRO A 212 23.78 6.30 19.43
N ILE A 213 24.83 5.51 19.18
CA ILE A 213 25.85 5.19 20.20
C ILE A 213 26.66 6.45 20.55
N VAL A 214 27.07 7.20 19.53
CA VAL A 214 27.86 8.42 19.70
C VAL A 214 27.05 9.59 20.25
N SER A 215 25.75 9.66 19.95
CA SER A 215 24.85 10.74 20.39
C SER A 215 24.04 10.41 21.67
N ASP A 216 24.35 9.31 22.33
CA ASP A 216 23.65 8.82 23.54
C ASP A 216 22.15 8.65 23.35
N GLY A 217 21.79 7.94 22.25
CA GLY A 217 20.41 7.59 21.93
C GLY A 217 19.88 8.16 20.62
N VAL A 218 18.56 8.03 20.44
CA VAL A 218 17.87 8.57 19.27
C VAL A 218 17.56 10.05 19.52
N THR A 219 18.50 10.92 19.18
CA THR A 219 18.43 12.36 19.37
C THR A 219 18.23 13.09 18.04
N ALA A 220 17.94 14.40 18.08
CA ALA A 220 17.87 15.25 16.89
C ALA A 220 19.17 15.20 16.07
N LEU A 221 20.31 15.09 16.75
CA LEU A 221 21.63 14.97 16.10
C LEU A 221 21.77 13.66 15.34
N SER A 222 21.40 12.51 15.95
CA SER A 222 21.45 11.20 15.28
C SER A 222 20.49 11.10 14.11
N ILE A 223 19.26 11.61 14.24
CA ILE A 223 18.29 11.63 13.13
C ILE A 223 18.76 12.54 12.00
N GLY A 224 19.23 13.74 12.32
CA GLY A 224 19.80 14.65 11.34
C GLY A 224 20.99 14.03 10.58
N PHE A 225 21.88 13.35 11.32
CA PHE A 225 22.96 12.58 10.72
C PHE A 225 22.50 11.47 9.79
N MET A 226 21.49 10.68 10.18
CA MET A 226 20.96 9.60 9.36
C MET A 226 20.25 10.12 8.10
N LEU A 227 19.55 11.25 8.18
CA LEU A 227 18.99 11.94 7.01
C LEU A 227 20.10 12.40 6.05
N ALA A 228 21.15 13.03 6.59
CA ALA A 228 22.31 13.45 5.80
C ALA A 228 23.03 12.25 5.18
N LEU A 229 23.18 11.15 5.91
CA LEU A 229 23.78 9.90 5.42
C LEU A 229 22.93 9.28 4.29
N SER A 230 21.61 9.25 4.45
CA SER A 230 20.69 8.79 3.41
C SER A 230 20.80 9.65 2.13
N ALA A 231 20.87 10.96 2.28
CA ALA A 231 21.05 11.87 1.15
C ALA A 231 22.42 11.68 0.49
N ALA A 232 23.52 11.64 1.27
CA ALA A 232 24.89 11.50 0.78
C ALA A 232 25.17 10.13 0.13
N SER A 233 24.46 9.08 0.53
CA SER A 233 24.58 7.75 -0.08
C SER A 233 23.83 7.61 -1.41
N LEU A 234 22.89 8.50 -1.73
CA LEU A 234 22.11 8.46 -2.97
C LEU A 234 22.98 8.50 -4.25
N PRO A 235 23.97 9.44 -4.39
CA PRO A 235 24.83 9.48 -5.56
C PRO A 235 25.64 8.19 -5.79
N VAL A 236 25.95 7.46 -4.72
CA VAL A 236 26.68 6.18 -4.78
C VAL A 236 25.87 5.11 -5.51
N GLN A 237 24.56 5.15 -5.39
CA GLN A 237 23.63 4.18 -5.96
C GLN A 237 23.19 4.54 -7.40
N LEU A 238 23.31 5.80 -7.82
CA LEU A 238 22.83 6.23 -9.13
C LEU A 238 23.48 5.43 -10.27
N GLY A 239 22.63 4.90 -11.17
CA GLY A 239 23.04 4.07 -12.29
C GLY A 239 23.38 2.62 -11.94
N LYS A 240 23.11 2.17 -10.70
CA LYS A 240 23.32 0.82 -10.22
C LYS A 240 21.99 0.17 -9.81
N ASP A 241 21.85 -1.14 -10.04
CA ASP A 241 20.71 -1.91 -9.56
C ASP A 241 20.99 -2.51 -8.16
N TRP A 242 21.14 -1.60 -7.18
CA TRP A 242 21.45 -1.93 -5.79
C TRP A 242 20.21 -1.79 -4.91
N MET A 243 19.34 -2.80 -4.97
CA MET A 243 18.07 -2.78 -4.27
C MET A 243 18.24 -2.82 -2.74
N LEU A 244 19.14 -3.66 -2.23
CA LEU A 244 19.39 -3.77 -0.78
C LEU A 244 19.98 -2.47 -0.22
N MET A 245 20.79 -1.78 -0.99
CA MET A 245 21.34 -0.46 -0.61
C MET A 245 20.22 0.58 -0.52
N TYR A 246 19.24 0.55 -1.43
CA TYR A 246 18.07 1.42 -1.36
C TYR A 246 17.22 1.10 -0.12
N ALA A 247 16.99 -0.18 0.15
CA ALA A 247 16.26 -0.64 1.34
C ALA A 247 16.97 -0.20 2.63
N ALA A 248 18.28 -0.46 2.75
CA ALA A 248 19.06 -0.09 3.91
C ALA A 248 19.03 1.42 4.15
N ARG A 249 19.20 2.23 3.11
CA ARG A 249 19.15 3.70 3.18
C ARG A 249 17.79 4.20 3.65
N THR A 250 16.69 3.57 3.20
CA THR A 250 15.34 3.93 3.63
C THR A 250 15.13 3.54 5.09
N VAL A 251 15.49 2.31 5.49
CA VAL A 251 15.32 1.78 6.85
C VAL A 251 16.14 2.57 7.87
N VAL A 252 17.37 2.95 7.52
CA VAL A 252 18.25 3.75 8.40
C VAL A 252 17.59 5.04 8.88
N VAL A 253 16.75 5.66 8.06
CA VAL A 253 16.03 6.88 8.41
C VAL A 253 14.66 6.58 9.03
N THR A 254 13.90 5.66 8.43
CA THR A 254 12.52 5.40 8.85
C THR A 254 12.42 4.75 10.23
N LEU A 255 13.32 3.80 10.53
CA LEU A 255 13.27 3.07 11.80
C LEU A 255 13.48 3.98 13.02
N PRO A 256 14.51 4.85 13.10
CA PRO A 256 14.68 5.76 14.21
C PRO A 256 13.56 6.80 14.33
N LEU A 257 13.03 7.29 13.20
CA LEU A 257 11.88 8.20 13.22
C LEU A 257 10.62 7.53 13.78
N VAL A 258 10.33 6.30 13.38
CA VAL A 258 9.20 5.53 13.94
C VAL A 258 9.39 5.27 15.42
N VAL A 259 10.60 4.89 15.86
CA VAL A 259 10.91 4.71 17.28
C VAL A 259 10.70 6.02 18.04
N ALA A 260 11.21 7.14 17.51
CA ALA A 260 11.03 8.46 18.14
C ALA A 260 9.55 8.86 18.25
N LEU A 261 8.74 8.58 17.21
CA LEU A 261 7.30 8.84 17.21
C LEU A 261 6.55 7.97 18.24
N LEU A 262 6.91 6.68 18.34
CA LEU A 262 6.23 5.74 19.25
C LEU A 262 6.61 5.94 20.73
N THR A 263 7.87 6.31 20.98
CA THR A 263 8.37 6.44 22.37
C THR A 263 8.24 7.86 22.94
N GLY A 264 7.88 8.85 22.12
CA GLY A 264 7.90 10.27 22.52
C GLY A 264 9.30 10.77 22.92
N SER A 265 10.35 9.97 22.66
CA SER A 265 11.72 10.21 23.12
C SER A 265 12.47 11.26 22.29
N PHE A 266 11.82 11.85 21.32
CA PHE A 266 12.40 12.94 20.55
C PHE A 266 12.28 14.23 21.36
N GLY A 267 13.24 14.44 22.25
CA GLY A 267 13.50 15.67 23.01
C GLY A 267 12.26 16.47 23.38
N THR A 268 12.16 17.05 24.45
CA THR A 268 11.17 17.98 24.95
C THR A 268 10.01 18.33 24.01
N PRO A 269 8.76 18.39 24.47
CA PRO A 269 7.59 18.86 23.69
C PRO A 269 7.78 20.23 23.02
N GLU A 270 8.95 20.85 23.21
CA GLU A 270 9.27 22.21 22.78
C GLU A 270 9.55 22.37 21.27
N ASN A 271 9.80 21.28 20.50
CA ASN A 271 10.07 21.40 19.06
C ASN A 271 9.42 20.31 18.19
N PRO A 272 8.08 20.24 18.09
CA PRO A 272 7.37 19.31 17.19
C PRO A 272 7.74 19.52 15.72
N TRP A 273 8.17 20.72 15.35
CA TRP A 273 8.62 21.07 14.01
C TRP A 273 9.86 20.31 13.55
N LEU A 274 10.78 19.98 14.47
CA LEU A 274 11.98 19.19 14.13
C LEU A 274 11.60 17.76 13.73
N LEU A 275 10.71 17.12 14.49
CA LEU A 275 10.27 15.76 14.21
C LEU A 275 9.42 15.69 12.92
N GLY A 276 8.47 16.61 12.78
CA GLY A 276 7.68 16.74 11.57
C GLY A 276 8.53 17.05 10.35
N GLY A 277 9.45 18.02 10.47
CA GLY A 277 10.39 18.37 9.40
C GLY A 277 11.29 17.20 9.00
N ALA A 278 11.85 16.47 9.98
CA ALA A 278 12.65 15.27 9.73
C ALA A 278 11.84 14.18 8.98
N SER A 279 10.59 13.96 9.39
CA SER A 279 9.68 13.01 8.75
C SER A 279 9.33 13.42 7.31
N GLY A 280 9.12 14.71 7.07
CA GLY A 280 8.92 15.26 5.72
C GLY A 280 10.14 15.10 4.82
N VAL A 281 11.34 15.39 5.33
CA VAL A 281 12.61 15.19 4.60
C VAL A 281 12.84 13.71 4.30
N ALA A 282 12.52 12.81 5.26
CA ALA A 282 12.61 11.36 5.05
C ALA A 282 11.70 10.90 3.91
N ALA A 283 10.45 11.35 3.90
CA ALA A 283 9.50 11.05 2.82
C ALA A 283 9.99 11.58 1.46
N LEU A 284 10.51 12.80 1.43
CA LEU A 284 11.08 13.39 0.22
C LEU A 284 12.27 12.57 -0.30
N LEU A 285 13.22 12.21 0.59
CA LEU A 285 14.40 11.40 0.24
C LEU A 285 14.01 10.01 -0.26
N ALA A 286 12.97 9.40 0.32
CA ALA A 286 12.47 8.11 -0.11
C ALA A 286 11.85 8.22 -1.52
N VAL A 287 10.93 9.17 -1.75
CA VAL A 287 10.23 9.31 -3.04
C VAL A 287 11.18 9.79 -4.15
N VAL A 288 11.98 10.84 -3.91
CA VAL A 288 12.95 11.33 -4.89
C VAL A 288 14.02 10.27 -5.16
N GLY A 289 14.52 9.62 -4.12
CA GLY A 289 15.46 8.50 -4.26
C GLY A 289 14.90 7.36 -5.11
N ALA A 290 13.63 7.00 -4.93
CA ALA A 290 12.95 6.01 -5.77
C ALA A 290 12.89 6.45 -7.23
N LEU A 291 12.46 7.70 -7.50
CA LEU A 291 12.40 8.22 -8.87
C LEU A 291 13.75 8.17 -9.60
N LEU A 292 14.85 8.43 -8.88
CA LEU A 292 16.19 8.39 -9.45
C LEU A 292 16.72 6.96 -9.66
N VAL A 293 16.27 5.99 -8.88
CA VAL A 293 16.69 4.57 -8.95
C VAL A 293 15.81 3.74 -9.88
N LEU A 294 14.51 4.05 -9.99
CA LEU A 294 13.55 3.30 -10.80
C LEU A 294 13.96 3.03 -12.26
N PRO A 295 14.61 3.96 -12.98
CA PRO A 295 15.01 3.71 -14.38
C PRO A 295 15.97 2.52 -14.54
N THR A 296 16.84 2.29 -13.56
CA THR A 296 17.86 1.22 -13.56
C THR A 296 17.47 0.00 -12.75
N ALA A 297 16.38 0.08 -11.94
CA ALA A 297 15.95 -0.98 -11.05
C ALA A 297 15.30 -2.14 -11.81
N THR A 298 15.75 -3.38 -11.53
CA THR A 298 15.09 -4.62 -11.96
C THR A 298 13.78 -4.84 -11.21
N HIS A 299 13.78 -4.61 -9.89
CA HIS A 299 12.63 -4.81 -9.00
C HIS A 299 11.88 -3.51 -8.69
N ARG A 300 11.31 -2.87 -9.70
CA ARG A 300 10.64 -1.55 -9.59
C ARG A 300 9.51 -1.49 -8.56
N VAL A 301 8.73 -2.56 -8.47
CA VAL A 301 7.62 -2.68 -7.48
C VAL A 301 8.15 -2.63 -6.05
N ALA A 302 9.23 -3.33 -5.78
CA ALA A 302 9.85 -3.34 -4.44
C ALA A 302 10.43 -1.96 -4.08
N VAL A 303 11.05 -1.26 -5.03
CA VAL A 303 11.49 0.14 -4.83
C VAL A 303 10.30 1.05 -4.52
N ALA A 304 9.17 0.88 -5.22
CA ALA A 304 7.97 1.67 -4.96
C ALA A 304 7.36 1.40 -3.56
N ILE A 305 7.36 0.14 -3.11
CA ILE A 305 6.90 -0.23 -1.76
C ILE A 305 7.83 0.35 -0.69
N LEU A 306 9.15 0.26 -0.90
CA LEU A 306 10.12 0.84 0.03
C LEU A 306 9.99 2.36 0.13
N ALA A 307 9.72 3.04 -0.99
CA ALA A 307 9.43 4.47 -0.98
C ALA A 307 8.16 4.79 -0.18
N ALA A 308 7.13 3.94 -0.30
CA ALA A 308 5.90 4.07 0.48
C ALA A 308 6.16 3.90 1.99
N VAL A 309 6.98 2.91 2.37
CA VAL A 309 7.44 2.73 3.77
C VAL A 309 8.23 3.95 4.25
N GLY A 310 9.10 4.50 3.40
CA GLY A 310 9.87 5.70 3.71
C GLY A 310 9.03 6.97 3.91
N ALA A 311 7.84 7.04 3.32
CA ALA A 311 6.86 8.11 3.56
C ALA A 311 6.02 7.90 4.83
N GLY A 312 6.03 6.69 5.40
CA GLY A 312 5.24 6.33 6.60
C GLY A 312 5.42 7.26 7.79
N PRO A 313 6.66 7.62 8.21
CA PRO A 313 6.86 8.55 9.32
C PRO A 313 6.16 9.90 9.15
N ALA A 314 6.10 10.44 7.91
CA ALA A 314 5.41 11.70 7.65
C ALA A 314 3.89 11.62 7.85
N LEU A 315 3.28 10.46 7.59
CA LEU A 315 1.85 10.22 7.81
C LEU A 315 1.56 9.91 9.28
N SER A 316 2.44 9.16 9.96
CA SER A 316 2.30 8.84 11.38
C SER A 316 2.68 10.00 12.31
N ALA A 317 3.40 11.00 11.83
CA ALA A 317 3.71 12.22 12.57
C ALA A 317 2.45 12.97 13.05
N ALA A 318 1.32 12.77 12.38
CA ALA A 318 0.01 13.32 12.77
C ALA A 318 -0.41 13.00 14.23
N ILE A 319 0.16 11.95 14.83
CA ILE A 319 -0.14 11.54 16.22
C ILE A 319 0.61 12.42 17.24
N VAL A 320 1.73 13.03 16.85
CA VAL A 320 2.69 13.66 17.77
C VAL A 320 2.87 15.16 17.53
N VAL A 321 2.78 15.60 16.26
CA VAL A 321 2.96 17.00 15.88
C VAL A 321 1.64 17.77 15.90
N ASP A 322 1.70 19.10 15.89
CA ASP A 322 0.52 19.95 15.83
C ASP A 322 -0.29 19.73 14.54
N GLN A 323 -1.58 19.96 14.62
CA GLN A 323 -2.56 19.69 13.56
C GLN A 323 -2.15 20.32 12.21
N VAL A 324 -1.72 21.58 12.21
CA VAL A 324 -1.37 22.31 10.99
C VAL A 324 -0.19 21.64 10.27
N LEU A 325 0.87 21.30 11.01
CA LEU A 325 2.04 20.62 10.44
C LEU A 325 1.69 19.23 9.94
N ALA A 326 0.88 18.48 10.68
CA ALA A 326 0.41 17.15 10.29
C ALA A 326 -0.37 17.19 8.97
N VAL A 327 -1.32 18.13 8.85
CA VAL A 327 -2.11 18.33 7.62
C VAL A 327 -1.21 18.71 6.45
N LEU A 328 -0.28 19.65 6.65
CA LEU A 328 0.65 20.08 5.60
C LEU A 328 1.54 18.93 5.11
N LEU A 329 2.05 18.10 6.02
CA LEU A 329 2.88 16.94 5.67
C LEU A 329 2.08 15.91 4.86
N ALA A 330 0.91 15.51 5.36
CA ALA A 330 0.06 14.55 4.69
C ALA A 330 -0.43 15.06 3.32
N ALA A 331 -0.85 16.33 3.24
CA ALA A 331 -1.27 16.97 1.99
C ALA A 331 -0.10 17.07 0.99
N ALA A 332 1.12 17.42 1.45
CA ALA A 332 2.30 17.49 0.59
C ALA A 332 2.69 16.11 0.03
N VAL A 333 2.64 15.06 0.86
CA VAL A 333 2.89 13.67 0.41
C VAL A 333 1.82 13.25 -0.60
N SER A 334 0.55 13.52 -0.31
CA SER A 334 -0.55 13.21 -1.22
C SER A 334 -0.41 13.93 -2.57
N ALA A 335 -0.24 15.25 -2.55
CA ALA A 335 -0.13 16.07 -3.76
C ALA A 335 1.13 15.70 -4.58
N GLY A 336 2.27 15.48 -3.90
CA GLY A 336 3.51 15.08 -4.55
C GLY A 336 3.40 13.73 -5.27
N LEU A 337 2.83 12.73 -4.61
CA LEU A 337 2.60 11.41 -5.21
C LEU A 337 1.57 11.46 -6.33
N LEU A 338 0.49 12.23 -6.16
CA LEU A 338 -0.51 12.42 -7.21
C LEU A 338 0.12 13.08 -8.45
N ALA A 339 0.93 14.12 -8.27
CA ALA A 339 1.65 14.77 -9.37
C ALA A 339 2.55 13.78 -10.11
N ILE A 340 3.30 12.93 -9.40
CA ILE A 340 4.13 11.87 -9.99
C ILE A 340 3.28 10.89 -10.79
N VAL A 341 2.13 10.45 -10.25
CA VAL A 341 1.22 9.51 -10.93
C VAL A 341 0.62 10.15 -12.20
N LEU A 342 0.23 11.42 -12.14
CA LEU A 342 -0.29 12.14 -13.31
C LEU A 342 0.78 12.34 -14.39
N LEU A 343 2.04 12.53 -13.98
CA LEU A 343 3.19 12.68 -14.87
C LEU A 343 3.86 11.34 -15.22
N ALA A 344 3.32 10.19 -14.76
CA ALA A 344 3.95 8.87 -14.87
C ALA A 344 4.38 8.51 -16.30
N ARG A 345 3.59 8.90 -17.31
CA ARG A 345 3.93 8.67 -18.73
C ARG A 345 5.18 9.43 -19.21
N HIS A 346 5.60 10.47 -18.51
CA HIS A 346 6.79 11.27 -18.85
C HIS A 346 7.99 10.90 -17.97
N LEU A 347 7.79 10.11 -16.91
CA LEU A 347 8.82 9.75 -15.95
C LEU A 347 9.40 8.35 -16.27
N PRO A 348 10.72 8.27 -16.55
CA PRO A 348 11.35 6.99 -16.85
C PRO A 348 11.30 6.05 -15.62
N GLY A 349 10.93 4.80 -15.85
CA GLY A 349 10.90 3.77 -14.80
C GLY A 349 9.57 3.67 -14.03
N VAL A 350 8.67 4.66 -14.11
CA VAL A 350 7.35 4.60 -13.48
C VAL A 350 6.42 3.72 -14.32
N THR A 351 6.35 2.45 -13.97
CA THR A 351 5.47 1.47 -14.62
C THR A 351 4.07 1.50 -14.04
N HIS A 352 3.10 0.86 -14.71
CA HIS A 352 1.72 0.80 -14.23
C HIS A 352 1.59 0.28 -12.77
N PRO A 353 2.26 -0.83 -12.35
CA PRO A 353 2.21 -1.27 -10.94
C PRO A 353 2.76 -0.24 -9.95
N VAL A 354 3.83 0.47 -10.31
CA VAL A 354 4.39 1.55 -9.48
C VAL A 354 3.38 2.68 -9.31
N ALA A 355 2.73 3.10 -10.41
CA ALA A 355 1.70 4.12 -10.38
C ALA A 355 0.49 3.70 -9.52
N VAL A 356 0.10 2.42 -9.54
CA VAL A 356 -0.96 1.88 -8.66
C VAL A 356 -0.59 2.02 -7.18
N ILE A 357 0.62 1.60 -6.80
CA ILE A 357 1.08 1.68 -5.39
C ILE A 357 1.11 3.14 -4.93
N TRP A 358 1.66 4.03 -5.73
CA TRP A 358 1.79 5.44 -5.36
C TRP A 358 0.47 6.20 -5.40
N SER A 359 -0.48 5.80 -6.26
CA SER A 359 -1.85 6.34 -6.23
C SER A 359 -2.60 5.90 -4.97
N ALA A 360 -2.42 4.64 -4.53
CA ALA A 360 -2.99 4.15 -3.28
C ALA A 360 -2.40 4.91 -2.07
N LEU A 361 -1.07 5.11 -2.03
CA LEU A 361 -0.43 5.88 -0.98
C LEU A 361 -0.88 7.36 -0.98
N SER A 362 -1.01 7.97 -2.16
CA SER A 362 -1.56 9.33 -2.30
C SER A 362 -2.98 9.43 -1.74
N ALA A 363 -3.84 8.43 -2.01
CA ALA A 363 -5.19 8.38 -1.47
C ALA A 363 -5.20 8.23 0.06
N VAL A 364 -4.33 7.35 0.61
CA VAL A 364 -4.18 7.21 2.07
C VAL A 364 -3.68 8.51 2.70
N ALA A 365 -2.70 9.17 2.08
CA ALA A 365 -2.19 10.44 2.56
C ALA A 365 -3.25 11.56 2.51
N ALA A 366 -4.09 11.60 1.46
CA ALA A 366 -5.23 12.50 1.37
C ALA A 366 -6.26 12.21 2.48
N LEU A 367 -6.54 10.93 2.74
CA LEU A 367 -7.43 10.52 3.84
C LEU A 367 -6.91 11.05 5.18
N VAL A 368 -5.63 10.79 5.50
CA VAL A 368 -5.00 11.29 6.73
C VAL A 368 -5.05 12.82 6.79
N ALA A 369 -4.76 13.52 5.69
CA ALA A 369 -4.83 14.97 5.66
C ALA A 369 -6.23 15.50 6.00
N VAL A 370 -7.28 14.88 5.46
CA VAL A 370 -8.68 15.32 5.69
C VAL A 370 -9.12 14.95 7.11
N THR A 371 -8.84 13.74 7.59
CA THR A 371 -9.25 13.31 8.94
C THR A 371 -8.54 14.09 10.05
N VAL A 372 -7.30 14.56 9.80
CA VAL A 372 -6.57 15.41 10.75
C VAL A 372 -6.99 16.88 10.61
N ALA A 373 -7.36 17.34 9.40
CA ALA A 373 -7.75 18.73 9.16
C ALA A 373 -9.13 19.10 9.72
N PHE A 374 -10.04 18.12 9.74
CA PHE A 374 -11.45 18.35 10.10
C PHE A 374 -11.86 17.42 11.23
N ASP A 375 -12.29 18.00 12.32
CA ASP A 375 -12.78 17.29 13.49
C ASP A 375 -14.31 17.36 13.60
N GLY A 376 -14.87 16.40 14.31
CA GLY A 376 -16.28 16.41 14.68
C GLY A 376 -17.20 16.20 13.48
N TYR A 377 -18.32 16.91 13.47
CA TYR A 377 -19.40 16.75 12.49
C TYR A 377 -19.04 17.22 11.07
N ILE A 378 -17.92 17.94 10.87
CA ILE A 378 -17.46 18.41 9.54
C ILE A 378 -16.66 17.33 8.81
N GLU A 379 -16.02 16.41 9.53
CA GLU A 379 -15.18 15.36 8.98
C GLU A 379 -15.88 14.49 7.91
N PRO A 380 -17.07 13.90 8.17
CA PRO A 380 -17.75 13.08 7.17
C PRO A 380 -18.16 13.87 5.93
N LEU A 381 -18.51 15.16 6.10
CA LEU A 381 -18.81 16.08 4.99
C LEU A 381 -17.60 16.25 4.07
N ALA A 382 -16.42 16.52 4.65
CA ALA A 382 -15.18 16.73 3.90
C ALA A 382 -14.73 15.43 3.18
N LEU A 383 -14.83 14.28 3.83
CA LEU A 383 -14.50 12.98 3.23
C LEU A 383 -15.41 12.62 2.06
N LEU A 384 -16.72 12.86 2.18
CA LEU A 384 -17.67 12.59 1.09
C LEU A 384 -17.55 13.61 -0.04
N ALA A 385 -17.24 14.88 0.26
CA ALA A 385 -16.94 15.86 -0.78
C ALA A 385 -15.70 15.44 -1.58
N LEU A 386 -14.64 14.99 -0.91
CA LEU A 386 -13.45 14.44 -1.56
C LEU A 386 -13.79 13.20 -2.39
N ALA A 387 -14.59 12.27 -1.85
CA ALA A 387 -15.05 11.07 -2.56
C ALA A 387 -15.79 11.45 -3.86
N LEU A 388 -16.69 12.44 -3.79
CA LEU A 388 -17.46 12.91 -4.95
C LEU A 388 -16.55 13.53 -6.02
N VAL A 389 -15.62 14.41 -5.62
CA VAL A 389 -14.66 15.02 -6.54
C VAL A 389 -13.83 13.95 -7.25
N VAL A 390 -13.29 12.98 -6.49
CA VAL A 390 -12.48 11.89 -7.06
C VAL A 390 -13.31 10.96 -7.94
N ALA A 391 -14.57 10.66 -7.59
CA ALA A 391 -15.48 9.85 -8.39
C ALA A 391 -15.80 10.50 -9.74
N VAL A 392 -16.03 11.81 -9.75
CA VAL A 392 -16.39 12.54 -10.97
C VAL A 392 -15.16 12.82 -11.84
N ALA A 393 -14.10 13.38 -11.26
CA ALA A 393 -12.87 13.74 -11.99
C ALA A 393 -12.10 12.50 -12.46
N GLY A 394 -12.04 11.48 -11.63
CA GLY A 394 -11.27 10.26 -11.86
C GLY A 394 -12.03 9.09 -12.51
N ARG A 395 -13.24 9.30 -13.03
CA ARG A 395 -14.14 8.24 -13.55
C ARG A 395 -13.50 7.31 -14.58
N HIS A 396 -12.50 7.78 -15.32
CA HIS A 396 -11.79 6.99 -16.34
C HIS A 396 -10.59 6.22 -15.80
N SER A 397 -10.18 6.46 -14.55
CA SER A 397 -9.05 5.79 -13.89
C SER A 397 -9.55 4.74 -12.90
N ALA A 398 -9.05 3.51 -13.01
CA ALA A 398 -9.39 2.44 -12.07
C ALA A 398 -8.94 2.79 -10.64
N GLN A 399 -7.77 3.40 -10.50
CA GLN A 399 -7.21 3.81 -9.20
C GLN A 399 -8.10 4.86 -8.52
N ALA A 400 -8.54 5.87 -9.28
CA ALA A 400 -9.41 6.92 -8.74
C ALA A 400 -10.79 6.38 -8.35
N ARG A 401 -11.35 5.43 -9.13
CA ARG A 401 -12.62 4.77 -8.76
C ARG A 401 -12.51 4.03 -7.42
N TRP A 402 -11.41 3.27 -7.21
CA TRP A 402 -11.17 2.60 -5.93
C TRP A 402 -10.92 3.58 -4.78
N ALA A 403 -10.19 4.66 -5.03
CA ALA A 403 -9.99 5.71 -4.03
C ALA A 403 -11.31 6.38 -3.63
N ALA A 404 -12.19 6.68 -4.60
CA ALA A 404 -13.52 7.23 -4.33
C ALA A 404 -14.38 6.29 -3.47
N VAL A 405 -14.34 4.97 -3.73
CA VAL A 405 -15.00 3.95 -2.90
C VAL A 405 -14.42 3.96 -1.49
N GLY A 406 -13.10 4.02 -1.35
CA GLY A 406 -12.43 4.07 -0.04
C GLY A 406 -12.82 5.32 0.77
N PHE A 407 -12.78 6.51 0.15
CA PHE A 407 -13.21 7.76 0.81
C PHE A 407 -14.70 7.74 1.18
N MET A 408 -15.56 7.25 0.28
CA MET A 408 -16.97 7.08 0.59
C MET A 408 -17.21 6.11 1.73
N PHE A 409 -16.47 4.99 1.78
CA PHE A 409 -16.59 4.02 2.86
C PHE A 409 -16.22 4.63 4.22
N VAL A 410 -15.04 5.26 4.32
CA VAL A 410 -14.61 5.90 5.57
C VAL A 410 -15.55 7.04 5.95
N GLY A 411 -15.91 7.91 5.00
CA GLY A 411 -16.88 8.99 5.25
C GLY A 411 -18.24 8.48 5.70
N SER A 412 -18.71 7.33 5.18
CA SER A 412 -19.96 6.69 5.63
C SER A 412 -19.85 6.13 7.04
N VAL A 413 -18.72 5.51 7.39
CA VAL A 413 -18.48 5.00 8.76
C VAL A 413 -18.48 6.14 9.76
N VAL A 414 -17.78 7.22 9.46
CA VAL A 414 -17.76 8.43 10.31
C VAL A 414 -19.15 9.05 10.37
N PHE A 415 -19.88 9.14 9.25
CA PHE A 415 -21.27 9.65 9.22
C PHE A 415 -22.20 8.87 10.16
N VAL A 416 -22.10 7.53 10.16
CA VAL A 416 -22.93 6.68 11.05
C VAL A 416 -22.61 6.92 12.52
N SER A 417 -21.44 7.41 12.90
CA SER A 417 -21.14 7.78 14.29
C SER A 417 -21.87 9.04 14.74
N TYR A 418 -22.17 9.98 13.81
CA TYR A 418 -22.93 11.21 14.07
C TYR A 418 -24.44 11.06 13.83
N ALA A 419 -24.82 10.22 12.89
CA ALA A 419 -26.23 9.89 12.59
C ALA A 419 -26.47 8.38 12.74
N PRO A 420 -26.34 7.80 13.94
CA PRO A 420 -26.51 6.37 14.13
C PRO A 420 -27.97 5.96 13.86
N PRO A 421 -28.22 4.69 13.45
CA PRO A 421 -29.57 4.18 13.24
C PRO A 421 -30.49 4.36 14.47
N ALA A 422 -29.94 4.47 15.67
CA ALA A 422 -30.69 4.75 16.90
C ALA A 422 -31.39 6.10 16.86
N HIS A 423 -30.83 7.13 16.23
CA HIS A 423 -31.46 8.44 16.07
C HIS A 423 -32.65 8.42 15.09
N LEU A 424 -32.74 7.37 14.26
CA LEU A 424 -33.92 7.12 13.42
C LEU A 424 -35.04 6.39 14.17
N ALA A 425 -34.74 5.75 15.31
CA ALA A 425 -35.74 5.06 16.14
C ALA A 425 -36.20 5.91 17.33
N LEU A 426 -35.30 6.74 17.86
CA LEU A 426 -35.53 7.59 19.03
C LEU A 426 -35.24 9.04 18.66
N ALA A 427 -36.22 9.93 18.85
CA ALA A 427 -36.04 11.34 18.58
C ALA A 427 -34.90 11.91 19.44
N ALA A 428 -33.86 12.41 18.79
CA ALA A 428 -32.71 13.05 19.44
C ALA A 428 -32.61 14.51 19.05
N THR A 429 -32.37 15.38 20.02
CA THR A 429 -32.05 16.80 19.75
C THR A 429 -30.59 16.90 19.36
N MET A 430 -30.29 17.59 18.28
CA MET A 430 -28.96 17.93 17.81
C MET A 430 -28.77 19.45 17.81
N ALA A 431 -27.53 19.91 17.97
CA ALA A 431 -27.21 21.31 17.72
C ALA A 431 -27.46 21.68 16.25
N VAL A 432 -27.88 22.90 15.98
CA VAL A 432 -28.19 23.34 14.59
C VAL A 432 -27.03 23.12 13.61
N PRO A 433 -25.74 23.41 13.94
CA PRO A 433 -24.63 23.14 13.05
C PRO A 433 -24.44 21.64 12.75
N GLU A 434 -24.64 20.78 13.74
CA GLU A 434 -24.61 19.33 13.58
C GLU A 434 -25.72 18.84 12.64
N ALA A 435 -26.96 19.31 12.85
CA ALA A 435 -28.10 18.96 12.00
C ALA A 435 -27.86 19.39 10.54
N ILE A 436 -27.34 20.59 10.31
CA ILE A 436 -27.00 21.08 8.97
C ILE A 436 -25.92 20.18 8.34
N SER A 437 -24.90 19.78 9.10
CA SER A 437 -23.88 18.88 8.60
C SER A 437 -24.45 17.50 8.23
N VAL A 438 -25.33 16.93 9.05
CA VAL A 438 -26.03 15.66 8.75
C VAL A 438 -26.85 15.77 7.46
N LEU A 439 -27.55 16.88 7.25
CA LEU A 439 -28.33 17.13 6.02
C LEU A 439 -27.41 17.20 4.79
N ALA A 440 -26.34 17.99 4.86
CA ALA A 440 -25.38 18.14 3.75
C ALA A 440 -24.64 16.83 3.46
N THR A 441 -24.22 16.11 4.50
CA THR A 441 -23.54 14.82 4.39
C THR A 441 -24.44 13.75 3.79
N SER A 442 -25.73 13.71 4.17
CA SER A 442 -26.72 12.80 3.58
C SER A 442 -26.90 13.07 2.08
N ALA A 443 -26.98 14.33 1.66
CA ALA A 443 -27.07 14.69 0.25
C ALA A 443 -25.80 14.31 -0.54
N LEU A 444 -24.60 14.55 0.05
CA LEU A 444 -23.33 14.13 -0.55
C LEU A 444 -23.21 12.61 -0.66
N LEU A 445 -23.68 11.88 0.34
CA LEU A 445 -23.64 10.42 0.35
C LEU A 445 -24.46 9.83 -0.81
N ILE A 446 -25.64 10.40 -1.09
CA ILE A 446 -26.46 10.03 -2.25
C ILE A 446 -25.72 10.35 -3.55
N ALA A 447 -25.15 11.55 -3.66
CA ALA A 447 -24.41 11.99 -4.85
C ALA A 447 -23.17 11.09 -5.10
N CYS A 448 -22.44 10.72 -4.06
CA CYS A 448 -21.31 9.80 -4.13
C CYS A 448 -21.75 8.40 -4.60
N ALA A 449 -22.79 7.83 -3.99
CA ALA A 449 -23.28 6.50 -4.34
C ALA A 449 -23.69 6.43 -5.83
N ILE A 450 -24.42 7.41 -6.32
CA ILE A 450 -24.84 7.51 -7.73
C ILE A 450 -23.61 7.70 -8.65
N SER A 451 -22.68 8.60 -8.29
CA SER A 451 -21.49 8.90 -9.12
C SER A 451 -20.55 7.71 -9.22
N ILE A 452 -20.33 6.99 -8.12
CA ILE A 452 -19.52 5.77 -8.09
C ILE A 452 -20.18 4.67 -8.92
N CYS A 453 -21.47 4.42 -8.75
CA CYS A 453 -22.18 3.41 -9.56
C CYS A 453 -22.09 3.72 -11.06
N ARG A 454 -22.28 5.00 -11.46
CA ARG A 454 -22.13 5.41 -12.84
C ARG A 454 -20.72 5.24 -13.38
N ALA A 455 -19.70 5.42 -12.54
CA ALA A 455 -18.30 5.23 -12.93
C ALA A 455 -17.92 3.74 -13.06
N TRP A 456 -18.57 2.84 -12.30
CA TRP A 456 -18.30 1.41 -12.32
C TRP A 456 -19.14 0.63 -13.35
N THR A 457 -20.39 1.01 -13.61
CA THR A 457 -21.32 0.31 -14.51
C THR A 457 -20.72 -0.04 -15.88
N PRO A 458 -19.94 0.84 -16.56
CA PRO A 458 -19.40 0.51 -17.88
C PRO A 458 -18.21 -0.43 -17.90
N VAL A 459 -17.66 -0.81 -16.74
CA VAL A 459 -16.39 -1.56 -16.62
C VAL A 459 -16.52 -2.88 -15.85
N VAL A 460 -17.70 -3.19 -15.35
CA VAL A 460 -18.01 -4.44 -14.63
C VAL A 460 -19.10 -5.21 -15.35
N ASP A 461 -19.18 -6.51 -15.07
CA ASP A 461 -20.27 -7.36 -15.57
C ASP A 461 -21.62 -6.89 -15.05
N ILE A 462 -22.69 -7.20 -15.79
CA ILE A 462 -24.05 -6.75 -15.50
C ILE A 462 -24.52 -7.18 -14.09
N ASP A 463 -24.13 -8.36 -13.63
CA ASP A 463 -24.55 -8.87 -12.32
C ASP A 463 -23.81 -8.15 -11.19
N VAL A 464 -22.52 -7.82 -11.39
CA VAL A 464 -21.75 -6.98 -10.47
C VAL A 464 -22.31 -5.56 -10.47
N ALA A 465 -22.70 -5.01 -11.62
CA ALA A 465 -23.35 -3.70 -11.70
C ALA A 465 -24.67 -3.67 -10.93
N LYS A 466 -25.50 -4.73 -10.99
CA LYS A 466 -26.73 -4.86 -10.20
C LYS A 466 -26.44 -4.82 -8.70
N LEU A 467 -25.36 -5.47 -8.26
CA LEU A 467 -24.94 -5.45 -6.85
C LEU A 467 -24.54 -4.03 -6.39
N TRP A 468 -23.75 -3.31 -7.22
CA TRP A 468 -23.39 -1.92 -6.94
C TRP A 468 -24.62 -1.02 -6.82
N TRP A 469 -25.58 -1.12 -7.75
CA TRP A 469 -26.82 -0.35 -7.69
C TRP A 469 -27.71 -0.75 -6.51
N GLY A 470 -27.73 -2.04 -6.11
CA GLY A 470 -28.42 -2.51 -4.92
C GLY A 470 -27.82 -1.90 -3.64
N GLY A 471 -26.49 -1.89 -3.51
CA GLY A 471 -25.80 -1.24 -2.42
C GLY A 471 -26.04 0.28 -2.39
N ALA A 472 -25.98 0.95 -3.54
CA ALA A 472 -26.29 2.37 -3.65
C ALA A 472 -27.73 2.69 -3.24
N LEU A 473 -28.69 1.82 -3.57
CA LEU A 473 -30.08 1.98 -3.15
C LEU A 473 -30.21 1.89 -1.62
N ALA A 474 -29.57 0.91 -0.99
CA ALA A 474 -29.58 0.76 0.47
C ALA A 474 -28.99 1.99 1.18
N ILE A 475 -27.84 2.48 0.69
CA ILE A 475 -27.20 3.70 1.19
C ILE A 475 -28.12 4.92 0.99
N THR A 476 -28.75 5.02 -0.17
CA THR A 476 -29.68 6.13 -0.48
C THR A 476 -30.90 6.12 0.43
N ILE A 477 -31.46 4.93 0.71
CA ILE A 477 -32.58 4.77 1.66
C ILE A 477 -32.20 5.30 3.04
N TYR A 478 -31.05 4.91 3.56
CA TYR A 478 -30.54 5.37 4.85
C TYR A 478 -30.31 6.88 4.85
N ALA A 479 -29.62 7.42 3.82
CA ALA A 479 -29.32 8.83 3.71
C ALA A 479 -30.57 9.70 3.58
N VAL A 480 -31.57 9.28 2.78
CA VAL A 480 -32.87 9.97 2.64
C VAL A 480 -33.63 9.98 3.96
N THR A 481 -33.61 8.85 4.68
CA THR A 481 -34.30 8.76 5.98
C THR A 481 -33.62 9.65 7.02
N SER A 482 -32.27 9.60 7.10
CA SER A 482 -31.50 10.50 7.98
C SER A 482 -31.75 11.98 7.64
N PHE A 483 -31.77 12.32 6.36
CA PHE A 483 -32.04 13.67 5.89
C PHE A 483 -33.45 14.15 6.31
N THR A 484 -34.49 13.38 6.00
CA THR A 484 -35.89 13.79 6.26
C THR A 484 -36.20 13.84 7.74
N VAL A 485 -35.72 12.88 8.54
CA VAL A 485 -35.94 12.86 9.98
C VAL A 485 -35.20 14.00 10.66
N THR A 486 -33.93 14.24 10.33
CA THR A 486 -33.15 15.36 10.88
C THR A 486 -33.76 16.71 10.49
N LEU A 487 -34.18 16.88 9.22
CA LEU A 487 -34.86 18.08 8.77
C LEU A 487 -36.19 18.30 9.50
N GLY A 488 -36.97 17.23 9.68
CA GLY A 488 -38.21 17.24 10.42
C GLY A 488 -38.02 17.72 11.86
N VAL A 489 -37.07 17.09 12.59
CA VAL A 489 -36.73 17.48 13.97
C VAL A 489 -36.24 18.93 14.05
N LEU A 490 -35.42 19.38 13.10
CA LEU A 490 -34.91 20.76 13.03
C LEU A 490 -36.02 21.78 12.86
N LEU A 491 -37.06 21.47 12.08
CA LEU A 491 -38.15 22.41 11.76
C LEU A 491 -39.32 22.32 12.75
N GLY A 492 -39.64 21.13 13.25
CA GLY A 492 -40.86 20.90 14.04
C GLY A 492 -40.63 20.29 15.43
N GLY A 493 -39.35 20.18 15.85
CA GLY A 493 -38.99 19.62 17.16
C GLY A 493 -39.07 18.09 17.25
N VAL A 494 -38.84 17.57 18.46
CA VAL A 494 -38.71 16.12 18.71
C VAL A 494 -40.04 15.37 18.67
N GLU A 495 -41.17 16.05 18.86
CA GLU A 495 -42.51 15.43 18.80
C GLU A 495 -43.08 15.48 17.38
N GLY A 496 -43.66 16.59 16.95
CA GLY A 496 -44.30 16.70 15.63
C GLY A 496 -43.29 16.63 14.46
N GLY A 497 -42.12 17.24 14.61
CA GLY A 497 -41.09 17.24 13.57
C GLY A 497 -40.51 15.86 13.30
N PHE A 498 -40.28 15.04 14.33
CA PHE A 498 -39.83 13.65 14.20
C PHE A 498 -40.84 12.81 13.41
N LEU A 499 -42.13 12.90 13.78
CA LEU A 499 -43.20 12.17 13.09
C LEU A 499 -43.34 12.65 11.63
N GLY A 500 -43.31 13.99 11.40
CA GLY A 500 -43.32 14.58 10.06
C GLY A 500 -42.13 14.14 9.20
N GLY A 501 -40.95 14.02 9.80
CA GLY A 501 -39.73 13.51 9.14
C GLY A 501 -39.85 12.05 8.70
N HIS A 502 -40.42 11.18 9.54
CA HIS A 502 -40.70 9.78 9.20
C HIS A 502 -41.77 9.62 8.12
N MET A 503 -42.83 10.44 8.18
CA MET A 503 -43.83 10.50 7.12
C MET A 503 -43.18 10.89 5.78
N ALA A 504 -42.35 11.93 5.77
CA ALA A 504 -41.62 12.35 4.58
C ALA A 504 -40.68 11.25 4.06
N ALA A 505 -39.98 10.53 4.94
CA ALA A 505 -39.13 9.40 4.56
C ALA A 505 -39.95 8.33 3.81
N THR A 506 -41.08 7.91 4.34
CA THR A 506 -41.93 6.88 3.72
C THR A 506 -42.45 7.34 2.35
N ILE A 507 -42.86 8.59 2.24
CA ILE A 507 -43.29 9.20 0.95
C ILE A 507 -42.11 9.19 -0.03
N CYS A 508 -40.90 9.60 0.39
CA CYS A 508 -39.70 9.57 -0.46
C CYS A 508 -39.37 8.16 -0.95
N TRP A 509 -39.48 7.14 -0.10
CA TRP A 509 -39.24 5.75 -0.49
C TRP A 509 -40.20 5.29 -1.59
N ILE A 510 -41.50 5.58 -1.45
CA ILE A 510 -42.51 5.23 -2.46
C ILE A 510 -42.28 6.01 -3.77
N VAL A 511 -41.93 7.31 -3.70
CA VAL A 511 -41.59 8.10 -4.89
C VAL A 511 -40.35 7.55 -5.60
N MET A 512 -39.33 7.14 -4.85
CA MET A 512 -38.14 6.49 -5.42
C MET A 512 -38.50 5.15 -6.08
N ALA A 513 -39.36 4.35 -5.45
CA ALA A 513 -39.86 3.12 -6.06
C ALA A 513 -40.61 3.39 -7.38
N ALA A 514 -41.50 4.38 -7.40
CA ALA A 514 -42.20 4.81 -8.60
C ALA A 514 -41.22 5.30 -9.71
N ALA A 515 -40.18 6.04 -9.33
CA ALA A 515 -39.14 6.49 -10.25
C ALA A 515 -38.36 5.31 -10.86
N LEU A 516 -38.03 4.27 -10.07
CA LEU A 516 -37.39 3.04 -10.55
C LEU A 516 -38.26 2.29 -11.56
N PHE A 517 -39.57 2.16 -11.29
CA PHE A 517 -40.52 1.57 -12.24
C PHE A 517 -40.64 2.43 -13.51
N GLY A 518 -40.77 3.76 -13.38
CA GLY A 518 -40.78 4.66 -14.52
C GLY A 518 -39.52 4.60 -15.38
N TYR A 519 -38.38 4.42 -14.74
CA TYR A 519 -37.10 4.18 -15.42
C TYR A 519 -37.09 2.84 -16.16
N ALA A 520 -37.55 1.77 -15.50
CA ALA A 520 -37.66 0.44 -16.11
C ALA A 520 -38.51 0.44 -17.40
N LEU A 521 -39.59 1.23 -17.43
CA LEU A 521 -40.45 1.35 -18.62
C LEU A 521 -39.73 2.04 -19.80
N ARG A 522 -38.75 2.90 -19.54
CA ARG A 522 -37.98 3.63 -20.57
C ARG A 522 -36.81 2.83 -21.13
N VAL A 523 -36.33 1.82 -20.39
CA VAL A 523 -35.19 0.98 -20.81
C VAL A 523 -35.65 -0.02 -21.86
N GLY A 524 -35.03 -0.03 -23.05
CA GLY A 524 -35.40 -0.91 -24.17
C GLY A 524 -35.00 -2.38 -23.97
N ASN A 525 -33.92 -2.66 -23.25
CA ASN A 525 -33.37 -4.01 -23.07
C ASN A 525 -34.06 -4.73 -21.88
N ARG A 526 -34.55 -5.95 -22.12
CA ARG A 526 -35.23 -6.78 -21.10
C ARG A 526 -34.33 -7.08 -19.90
N ASP A 527 -33.06 -7.44 -20.13
CA ASP A 527 -32.13 -7.79 -19.05
C ASP A 527 -31.77 -6.58 -18.16
N ALA A 528 -31.72 -5.39 -18.77
CA ALA A 528 -31.49 -4.13 -18.05
C ALA A 528 -32.71 -3.65 -17.26
N ARG A 529 -33.94 -4.11 -17.59
CA ARG A 529 -35.17 -3.79 -16.84
C ARG A 529 -35.27 -4.53 -15.50
N THR A 530 -34.66 -5.72 -15.38
CA THR A 530 -34.81 -6.59 -14.20
C THR A 530 -34.35 -5.94 -12.92
N ALA A 531 -33.20 -5.24 -12.92
CA ALA A 531 -32.65 -4.59 -11.73
C ALA A 531 -33.53 -3.43 -11.21
N PRO A 532 -33.97 -2.45 -12.03
CA PRO A 532 -34.84 -1.38 -11.55
C PRO A 532 -36.23 -1.88 -11.13
N ILE A 533 -36.77 -2.95 -11.78
CA ILE A 533 -38.03 -3.56 -11.34
C ILE A 533 -37.87 -4.23 -9.97
N ALA A 534 -36.82 -5.06 -9.80
CA ALA A 534 -36.53 -5.71 -8.53
C ALA A 534 -36.27 -4.70 -7.40
N GLY A 535 -35.48 -3.65 -7.69
CA GLY A 535 -35.23 -2.55 -6.74
C GLY A 535 -36.50 -1.78 -6.38
N GLY A 536 -37.35 -1.48 -7.36
CA GLY A 536 -38.64 -0.83 -7.14
C GLY A 536 -39.60 -1.68 -6.29
N LEU A 537 -39.70 -3.00 -6.56
CA LEU A 537 -40.50 -3.94 -5.76
C LEU A 537 -39.96 -4.06 -4.33
N ALA A 538 -38.65 -4.23 -4.18
CA ALA A 538 -38.00 -4.32 -2.86
C ALA A 538 -38.25 -3.04 -2.04
N LEU A 539 -38.08 -1.88 -2.66
CA LEU A 539 -38.30 -0.59 -2.00
C LEU A 539 -39.78 -0.36 -1.66
N THR A 540 -40.71 -0.78 -2.53
CA THR A 540 -42.14 -0.75 -2.26
C THR A 540 -42.47 -1.64 -1.08
N ALA A 541 -41.98 -2.89 -1.05
CA ALA A 541 -42.16 -3.81 0.04
C ALA A 541 -41.62 -3.27 1.37
N ALA A 542 -40.40 -2.67 1.33
CA ALA A 542 -39.79 -2.03 2.49
C ALA A 542 -40.59 -0.83 2.99
N ALA A 543 -41.10 0.01 2.09
CA ALA A 543 -41.94 1.16 2.45
C ALA A 543 -43.27 0.73 3.08
N VAL A 544 -43.91 -0.30 2.51
CA VAL A 544 -45.15 -0.85 3.08
C VAL A 544 -44.87 -1.52 4.43
N ALA A 545 -43.76 -2.27 4.56
CA ALA A 545 -43.37 -2.85 5.84
C ALA A 545 -43.12 -1.77 6.89
N LYS A 546 -42.36 -0.70 6.54
CA LYS A 546 -42.15 0.45 7.43
C LYS A 546 -43.49 1.09 7.82
N LEU A 547 -44.38 1.30 6.85
CA LEU A 547 -45.69 1.91 7.06
C LEU A 547 -46.52 1.13 8.08
N ILE A 548 -46.53 -0.23 7.99
CA ILE A 548 -47.33 -1.11 8.87
C ILE A 548 -46.64 -1.32 10.23
N LEU A 549 -45.31 -1.57 10.24
CA LEU A 549 -44.61 -1.96 11.46
C LEU A 549 -44.19 -0.77 12.32
N PHE A 550 -43.88 0.36 11.68
CA PHE A 550 -43.36 1.54 12.37
C PHE A 550 -44.34 2.71 12.32
N ASP A 551 -44.76 3.16 11.14
CA ASP A 551 -45.55 4.37 10.98
C ASP A 551 -46.95 4.23 11.56
N LEU A 552 -47.57 3.04 11.47
CA LEU A 552 -48.90 2.77 12.08
C LEU A 552 -48.86 2.84 13.62
N GLY A 553 -47.74 2.43 14.23
CA GLY A 553 -47.58 2.44 15.69
C GLY A 553 -47.08 3.79 16.24
N THR A 554 -46.33 4.56 15.46
CA THR A 554 -45.64 5.79 15.91
C THR A 554 -46.30 7.08 15.42
N LEU A 555 -46.90 7.08 14.21
CA LEU A 555 -47.59 8.25 13.69
C LEU A 555 -48.99 8.41 14.27
N ASP A 556 -49.32 9.60 14.70
CA ASP A 556 -50.66 9.97 15.22
C ASP A 556 -51.38 11.00 14.38
N GLY A 557 -52.71 11.02 14.52
CA GLY A 557 -53.58 12.06 13.94
C GLY A 557 -53.42 12.19 12.42
N ILE A 558 -53.19 13.43 11.97
CA ILE A 558 -53.17 13.79 10.56
C ILE A 558 -51.98 13.16 9.80
N PHE A 559 -50.83 12.95 10.44
CA PHE A 559 -49.65 12.38 9.81
C PHE A 559 -49.91 10.96 9.30
N ARG A 560 -50.65 10.14 10.10
CA ARG A 560 -51.07 8.77 9.71
C ARG A 560 -51.97 8.85 8.48
N VAL A 561 -52.97 9.71 8.49
CA VAL A 561 -53.92 9.81 7.38
C VAL A 561 -53.24 10.23 6.09
N VAL A 562 -52.39 11.25 6.16
CA VAL A 562 -51.66 11.79 4.97
C VAL A 562 -50.74 10.71 4.37
N VAL A 563 -49.94 10.00 5.17
CA VAL A 563 -49.02 9.01 4.63
C VAL A 563 -49.74 7.85 3.96
N PHE A 564 -50.85 7.37 4.55
CA PHE A 564 -51.66 6.25 3.96
C PHE A 564 -52.33 6.70 2.65
N ILE A 565 -52.87 7.94 2.57
CA ILE A 565 -53.47 8.45 1.34
C ILE A 565 -52.41 8.58 0.25
N VAL A 566 -51.30 9.25 0.53
CA VAL A 566 -50.23 9.48 -0.47
C VAL A 566 -49.63 8.17 -0.95
N VAL A 567 -49.27 7.28 -0.05
CA VAL A 567 -48.73 5.96 -0.41
C VAL A 567 -49.73 5.16 -1.23
N GLY A 568 -51.01 5.11 -0.79
CA GLY A 568 -52.08 4.42 -1.51
C GLY A 568 -52.29 4.97 -2.92
N LEU A 569 -52.34 6.29 -3.11
CA LEU A 569 -52.50 6.92 -4.43
C LEU A 569 -51.31 6.64 -5.36
N VAL A 570 -50.07 6.68 -4.84
CA VAL A 570 -48.86 6.37 -5.64
C VAL A 570 -48.85 4.90 -6.05
N LEU A 571 -49.18 3.98 -5.14
CA LEU A 571 -49.32 2.55 -5.45
C LEU A 571 -50.38 2.26 -6.51
N LEU A 572 -51.54 2.92 -6.44
CA LEU A 572 -52.59 2.81 -7.46
C LEU A 572 -52.11 3.37 -8.82
N ALA A 573 -51.43 4.53 -8.84
CA ALA A 573 -50.88 5.09 -10.05
C ALA A 573 -49.83 4.18 -10.70
N MET A 574 -48.95 3.59 -9.88
CA MET A 574 -47.95 2.58 -10.31
C MET A 574 -48.61 1.35 -10.92
N GLY A 575 -49.61 0.78 -10.21
CA GLY A 575 -50.36 -0.40 -10.70
C GLY A 575 -51.09 -0.11 -12.02
N ALA A 576 -51.76 1.01 -12.14
CA ALA A 576 -52.43 1.43 -13.37
C ALA A 576 -51.45 1.70 -14.52
N GLY A 577 -50.29 2.32 -14.22
CA GLY A 577 -49.22 2.57 -15.23
C GLY A 577 -48.60 1.25 -15.73
N TYR A 578 -48.35 0.31 -14.85
CA TYR A 578 -47.85 -1.02 -15.21
C TYR A 578 -48.87 -1.82 -16.03
N ALA A 579 -50.13 -1.82 -15.65
CA ALA A 579 -51.21 -2.51 -16.39
C ALA A 579 -51.36 -1.96 -17.83
N ARG A 580 -51.29 -0.62 -17.99
CA ARG A 580 -51.34 0.03 -19.33
C ARG A 580 -50.13 -0.37 -20.18
N SER A 581 -48.92 -0.43 -19.62
CA SER A 581 -47.72 -0.80 -20.36
C SER A 581 -47.75 -2.28 -20.80
N LEU A 582 -48.34 -3.16 -20.00
CA LEU A 582 -48.55 -4.57 -20.40
C LEU A 582 -49.59 -4.69 -21.52
N ALA A 583 -50.71 -3.93 -21.48
CA ALA A 583 -51.71 -3.90 -22.54
C ALA A 583 -51.15 -3.44 -23.86
N GLN A 584 -50.31 -2.38 -23.86
CA GLN A 584 -49.60 -1.90 -25.06
C GLN A 584 -48.61 -2.89 -25.66
N LEU A 585 -48.01 -3.76 -24.86
CA LEU A 585 -47.13 -4.83 -25.31
C LEU A 585 -47.90 -6.04 -25.88
N GLY A 586 -49.14 -6.25 -25.43
CA GLY A 586 -50.05 -7.28 -25.96
C GLY A 586 -50.72 -6.89 -27.27
N ASP A 587 -50.91 -5.58 -27.52
CA ASP A 587 -51.55 -5.06 -28.75
C ASP A 587 -50.54 -4.81 -29.91
N ALA A 588 -49.27 -5.11 -29.75
CA ALA A 588 -48.30 -5.11 -30.85
C ALA A 588 -48.70 -6.24 -31.86
N PRO A 589 -49.02 -5.91 -33.12
CA PRO A 589 -49.52 -6.92 -34.07
C PRO A 589 -48.51 -8.04 -34.23
N GLY A 590 -48.95 -9.23 -33.85
CA GLY A 590 -48.15 -10.47 -33.97
C GLY A 590 -47.76 -10.72 -35.41
N SER A 591 -46.48 -11.00 -35.59
CA SER A 591 -45.89 -11.53 -36.85
C SER A 591 -46.32 -12.97 -37.12
N ASP A 592 -47.64 -13.23 -37.20
CA ASP A 592 -48.19 -14.57 -37.45
C ASP A 592 -48.84 -14.71 -38.83
N ASP A 593 -48.52 -13.82 -39.80
CA ASP A 593 -49.08 -13.89 -41.17
C ASP A 593 -48.10 -14.45 -42.24
N SER A 594 -46.99 -15.10 -41.83
CA SER A 594 -46.00 -15.64 -42.77
C SER A 594 -46.01 -17.17 -42.94
N GLN A 595 -46.95 -17.92 -42.34
CA GLN A 595 -47.01 -19.39 -42.48
C GLN A 595 -48.23 -19.96 -43.22
N GLN A 596 -49.11 -19.13 -43.79
CA GLN A 596 -50.32 -19.63 -44.52
C GLN A 596 -50.31 -19.47 -46.03
N ARG A 597 -49.19 -19.22 -46.71
CA ARG A 597 -49.08 -19.20 -48.17
C ARG A 597 -48.05 -20.16 -48.72
N HIS A 598 -48.13 -21.44 -48.39
CA HIS A 598 -47.53 -22.51 -49.25
C HIS A 598 -48.33 -23.80 -49.05
N GLY A 599 -49.41 -23.86 -49.78
CA GLY A 599 -50.22 -25.05 -49.94
C GLY A 599 -51.12 -24.92 -51.20
N SER A 600 -50.57 -24.98 -52.36
CA SER A 600 -51.37 -25.21 -53.58
C SER A 600 -51.07 -26.61 -54.15
N PRO A 601 -52.12 -27.40 -54.49
CA PRO A 601 -51.93 -28.76 -54.91
C PRO A 601 -51.52 -28.81 -56.39
N ILE A 602 -50.58 -29.66 -56.72
CA ILE A 602 -50.24 -30.07 -58.06
C ILE A 602 -51.35 -30.98 -58.55
N VAL A 603 -52.10 -30.56 -59.59
CA VAL A 603 -52.97 -31.42 -60.41
C VAL A 603 -52.14 -31.96 -61.55
N THR A 604 -52.16 -33.28 -61.68
CA THR A 604 -51.64 -34.08 -62.74
C THR A 604 -52.38 -33.82 -64.07
N GLU A 605 -51.63 -33.65 -65.14
CA GLU A 605 -51.74 -34.37 -66.50
C GLU A 605 -50.39 -34.39 -67.18
#